data_32c88d49c3bbce1667e42ab342937e90
#
_entry.id   32c88d49c3bbce1667e42ab342937e90
#
_cell.length_a   1.000
_cell.length_b   1.000
_cell.length_c   1.000
_cell.angle_alpha   90.00
_cell.angle_beta   90.00
_cell.angle_gamma   90.00
#
_symmetry.space_group_name_H-M   'P 1'
#
loop_
_entity.id
_entity.type
_entity.pdbx_description
1 polymer ?
#
loop_
_entity_poly.entity_id
_entity_poly.type
_entity_poly.pdbx_seq_one_letter_code
_entity_poly.pdbx_strand_id
1 'polypeptide(L)'
;MKYLVVIDMQNDFIDGALGTPEAQAIVPKVVKKIEEFGGAIFYTMDTHGENYLDTQEGKLLPVKHCIYKTDGWNANLLVAGALQRKEDALVRIHGFRKATFGSAELGEQLRLRYEYARSKNGASKDSCFEIVLVGLCTDICVISNALLLKAFLPEAKITVDASCCAGVTPERHRNALEAMKACQIFIENEVAE
;
A
#
# COMPACT_ATOMS: atom_id res chain seq x y z
N MET A 1 -12.13 14.15 0.90
CA MET A 1 -12.24 12.78 0.33
C MET A 1 -11.19 11.92 0.99
N LYS A 2 -11.55 10.69 1.37
CA LYS A 2 -10.63 9.78 2.05
C LYS A 2 -10.37 8.55 1.18
N TYR A 3 -9.11 8.15 1.10
CA TYR A 3 -8.66 6.98 0.35
C TYR A 3 -7.81 6.08 1.25
N LEU A 4 -8.10 4.79 1.25
CA LEU A 4 -7.22 3.77 1.81
C LEU A 4 -6.46 3.11 0.66
N VAL A 5 -5.16 2.97 0.81
CA VAL A 5 -4.31 2.27 -0.14
C VAL A 5 -3.71 1.05 0.57
N VAL A 6 -4.14 -0.13 0.15
CA VAL A 6 -3.68 -1.42 0.68
C VAL A 6 -2.55 -1.92 -0.23
N ILE A 7 -1.33 -1.93 0.29
CA ILE A 7 -0.13 -2.22 -0.48
C ILE A 7 0.23 -3.70 -0.36
N ASP A 8 0.22 -4.41 -1.48
CA ASP A 8 0.81 -5.73 -1.71
C ASP A 8 0.53 -6.77 -0.61
N MET A 9 -0.70 -6.85 -0.13
CA MET A 9 -1.12 -7.86 0.87
C MET A 9 -1.32 -9.24 0.21
N GLN A 10 -0.23 -9.76 -0.39
CA GLN A 10 -0.16 -11.00 -1.16
C GLN A 10 0.45 -12.15 -0.35
N ASN A 11 0.12 -13.39 -0.71
CA ASN A 11 0.57 -14.58 0.04
C ASN A 11 2.10 -14.66 0.12
N ASP A 12 2.83 -14.40 -0.98
CA ASP A 12 4.30 -14.48 -0.96
C ASP A 12 4.97 -13.54 0.04
N PHE A 13 4.36 -12.38 0.34
CA PHE A 13 4.87 -11.44 1.33
C PHE A 13 4.37 -11.72 2.76
N ILE A 14 3.32 -12.53 2.93
CA ILE A 14 2.71 -12.78 4.24
C ILE A 14 3.24 -14.08 4.85
N ASP A 15 3.07 -15.21 4.16
CA ASP A 15 3.42 -16.55 4.63
C ASP A 15 4.11 -17.41 3.55
N GLY A 16 4.30 -16.87 2.34
CA GLY A 16 4.97 -17.51 1.21
C GLY A 16 6.47 -17.24 1.15
N ALA A 17 7.01 -17.09 -0.07
CA ALA A 17 8.44 -17.06 -0.37
C ALA A 17 9.23 -15.97 0.39
N LEU A 18 8.62 -14.83 0.69
CA LEU A 18 9.19 -13.68 1.41
C LEU A 18 8.41 -13.37 2.70
N GLY A 19 7.61 -14.32 3.18
CA GLY A 19 6.77 -14.16 4.36
C GLY A 19 7.55 -13.98 5.66
N THR A 20 6.98 -13.20 6.59
CA THR A 20 7.55 -12.97 7.92
C THR A 20 6.48 -13.08 9.01
N PRO A 21 6.84 -13.39 10.27
CA PRO A 21 5.89 -13.36 11.37
C PRO A 21 5.21 -12.00 11.55
N GLU A 22 5.95 -10.90 11.32
CA GLU A 22 5.47 -9.53 11.40
C GLU A 22 4.42 -9.25 10.31
N ALA A 23 4.65 -9.73 9.09
CA ALA A 23 3.70 -9.62 7.98
C ALA A 23 2.39 -10.37 8.27
N GLN A 24 2.48 -11.57 8.85
CA GLN A 24 1.31 -12.34 9.29
C GLN A 24 0.54 -11.61 10.39
N ALA A 25 1.24 -11.00 11.34
CA ALA A 25 0.65 -10.32 12.49
C ALA A 25 -0.18 -9.07 12.12
N ILE A 26 0.11 -8.43 10.98
CA ILE A 26 -0.67 -7.26 10.54
C ILE A 26 -1.95 -7.63 9.78
N VAL A 27 -2.09 -8.85 9.27
CA VAL A 27 -3.26 -9.25 8.45
C VAL A 27 -4.59 -8.92 9.13
N PRO A 28 -4.85 -9.32 10.40
CA PRO A 28 -6.12 -9.00 11.05
C PRO A 28 -6.32 -7.49 11.25
N LYS A 29 -5.25 -6.72 11.43
CA LYS A 29 -5.32 -5.26 11.58
C LYS A 29 -5.67 -4.58 10.26
N VAL A 30 -5.08 -5.03 9.15
CA VAL A 30 -5.39 -4.56 7.80
C VAL A 30 -6.84 -4.90 7.44
N VAL A 31 -7.30 -6.11 7.73
CA VAL A 31 -8.69 -6.52 7.53
C VAL A 31 -9.64 -5.57 8.28
N LYS A 32 -9.39 -5.34 9.57
CA LYS A 32 -10.19 -4.41 10.38
C LYS A 32 -10.17 -3.00 9.78
N LYS A 33 -8.99 -2.50 9.37
CA LYS A 33 -8.85 -1.17 8.76
C LYS A 33 -9.69 -1.05 7.48
N ILE A 34 -9.68 -2.08 6.62
CA ILE A 34 -10.52 -2.15 5.41
C ILE A 34 -11.99 -2.08 5.79
N GLU A 35 -12.44 -2.91 6.72
CA GLU A 35 -13.86 -3.00 7.13
C GLU A 35 -14.39 -1.71 7.75
N GLU A 36 -13.59 -1.00 8.53
CA GLU A 36 -13.98 0.23 9.21
C GLU A 36 -13.80 1.49 8.34
N PHE A 37 -13.09 1.40 7.21
CA PHE A 37 -12.78 2.58 6.41
C PHE A 37 -14.01 3.15 5.68
N GLY A 38 -14.26 4.44 5.88
CA GLY A 38 -15.41 5.17 5.33
C GLY A 38 -15.12 5.93 4.03
N GLY A 39 -14.25 5.42 3.17
CA GLY A 39 -13.87 6.07 1.91
C GLY A 39 -13.63 5.08 0.79
N ALA A 40 -13.11 5.54 -0.36
CA ALA A 40 -12.72 4.65 -1.45
C ALA A 40 -11.45 3.86 -1.09
N ILE A 41 -11.34 2.63 -1.58
CA ILE A 41 -10.22 1.74 -1.28
C ILE A 41 -9.50 1.42 -2.59
N PHE A 42 -8.20 1.60 -2.59
CA PHE A 42 -7.29 1.18 -3.64
C PHE A 42 -6.36 0.10 -3.09
N TYR A 43 -5.96 -0.84 -3.93
CA TYR A 43 -4.95 -1.81 -3.54
C TYR A 43 -3.94 -2.02 -4.66
N THR A 44 -2.72 -2.36 -4.30
CA THR A 44 -1.68 -2.73 -5.24
C THR A 44 -1.37 -4.22 -5.16
N MET A 45 -0.90 -4.78 -6.25
CA MET A 45 -0.40 -6.14 -6.33
C MET A 45 0.92 -6.14 -7.08
N ASP A 46 1.97 -6.50 -6.39
CA ASP A 46 3.24 -6.77 -7.03
C ASP A 46 3.10 -7.92 -8.02
N THR A 47 3.67 -7.77 -9.21
CA THR A 47 3.36 -8.71 -10.30
C THR A 47 4.58 -8.90 -11.20
N HIS A 48 5.17 -10.08 -11.13
CA HIS A 48 6.31 -10.47 -11.93
C HIS A 48 5.96 -11.54 -12.96
N GLY A 49 6.77 -11.60 -14.01
CA GLY A 49 6.73 -12.69 -15.00
C GLY A 49 7.63 -13.85 -14.61
N GLU A 50 7.51 -14.98 -15.31
CA GLU A 50 8.36 -16.16 -15.12
C GLU A 50 9.87 -15.88 -15.27
N ASN A 51 10.21 -14.83 -16.03
CA ASN A 51 11.57 -14.37 -16.26
C ASN A 51 12.09 -13.45 -15.14
N TYR A 52 11.46 -13.43 -13.95
CA TYR A 52 11.84 -12.56 -12.84
C TYR A 52 13.35 -12.59 -12.54
N LEU A 53 13.98 -13.76 -12.52
CA LEU A 53 15.41 -13.90 -12.21
C LEU A 53 16.34 -13.26 -13.25
N ASP A 54 15.84 -12.95 -14.44
CA ASP A 54 16.60 -12.26 -15.50
C ASP A 54 16.52 -10.74 -15.34
N THR A 55 15.61 -10.23 -14.52
CA THR A 55 15.45 -8.80 -14.25
C THR A 55 16.55 -8.27 -13.33
N GLN A 56 16.69 -6.95 -13.26
CA GLN A 56 17.62 -6.32 -12.31
C GLN A 56 17.24 -6.66 -10.86
N GLU A 57 15.94 -6.64 -10.54
CA GLU A 57 15.43 -6.97 -9.21
C GLU A 57 15.74 -8.43 -8.86
N GLY A 58 15.44 -9.37 -9.76
CA GLY A 58 15.70 -10.78 -9.55
C GLY A 58 17.18 -11.13 -9.41
N LYS A 59 18.09 -10.32 -9.96
CA LYS A 59 19.54 -10.46 -9.74
C LYS A 59 19.98 -10.01 -8.36
N LEU A 60 19.30 -9.02 -7.78
CA LEU A 60 19.57 -8.49 -6.44
C LEU A 60 18.84 -9.27 -5.34
N LEU A 61 17.65 -9.77 -5.62
CA LEU A 61 16.83 -10.61 -4.76
C LEU A 61 16.46 -11.90 -5.53
N PRO A 62 17.33 -12.94 -5.54
CA PRO A 62 17.12 -14.14 -6.35
C PRO A 62 16.08 -15.11 -5.73
N VAL A 63 14.95 -14.59 -5.30
CA VAL A 63 13.82 -15.33 -4.76
C VAL A 63 12.60 -15.01 -5.62
N LYS A 64 12.14 -15.98 -6.44
CA LYS A 64 10.91 -15.81 -7.21
C LYS A 64 9.74 -15.56 -6.25
N HIS A 65 9.00 -14.51 -6.48
CA HIS A 65 7.82 -14.14 -5.71
C HIS A 65 6.82 -13.40 -6.60
N CYS A 66 5.58 -13.39 -6.19
CA CYS A 66 4.48 -12.70 -6.88
C CYS A 66 4.44 -12.93 -8.39
N ILE A 67 4.79 -14.16 -8.83
CA ILE A 67 4.70 -14.54 -10.24
C ILE A 67 3.23 -14.59 -10.65
N TYR A 68 2.89 -13.89 -11.70
CA TYR A 68 1.51 -13.71 -12.15
C TYR A 68 0.72 -15.01 -12.23
N LYS A 69 -0.45 -15.03 -11.60
CA LYS A 69 -1.37 -16.18 -11.51
C LYS A 69 -0.89 -17.37 -10.66
N THR A 70 0.20 -17.26 -9.93
CA THR A 70 0.54 -18.26 -8.92
C THR A 70 -0.24 -18.02 -7.62
N ASP A 71 -0.23 -18.99 -6.73
CA ASP A 71 -0.84 -18.87 -5.41
C ASP A 71 -0.17 -17.78 -4.58
N GLY A 72 1.15 -17.68 -4.66
CA GLY A 72 1.92 -16.62 -3.99
C GLY A 72 1.57 -15.20 -4.45
N TRP A 73 1.19 -15.04 -5.72
CA TRP A 73 0.73 -13.76 -6.28
C TRP A 73 -0.65 -13.36 -5.76
N ASN A 74 -1.51 -14.30 -5.41
CA ASN A 74 -2.87 -13.98 -4.95
C ASN A 74 -2.84 -13.12 -3.67
N ALA A 75 -3.81 -12.21 -3.57
CA ALA A 75 -4.04 -11.50 -2.32
C ALA A 75 -4.41 -12.49 -1.20
N ASN A 76 -3.95 -12.23 0.01
CA ASN A 76 -4.32 -13.04 1.16
C ASN A 76 -5.84 -13.17 1.28
N LEU A 77 -6.32 -14.38 1.54
CA LEU A 77 -7.75 -14.72 1.52
C LEU A 77 -8.60 -13.83 2.44
N LEU A 78 -8.11 -13.49 3.64
CA LEU A 78 -8.82 -12.65 4.60
C LEU A 78 -8.93 -11.21 4.10
N VAL A 79 -7.84 -10.69 3.51
CA VAL A 79 -7.80 -9.35 2.92
C VAL A 79 -8.70 -9.27 1.69
N ALA A 80 -8.62 -10.24 0.79
CA ALA A 80 -9.48 -10.33 -0.40
C ALA A 80 -10.97 -10.40 0.00
N GLY A 81 -11.30 -11.20 1.03
CA GLY A 81 -12.65 -11.28 1.57
C GLY A 81 -13.16 -9.96 2.16
N ALA A 82 -12.29 -9.19 2.84
CA ALA A 82 -12.65 -7.87 3.37
C ALA A 82 -12.90 -6.86 2.24
N LEU A 83 -12.06 -6.86 1.21
CA LEU A 83 -12.25 -6.03 0.02
C LEU A 83 -13.57 -6.38 -0.69
N GLN A 84 -13.86 -7.67 -0.88
CA GLN A 84 -15.11 -8.12 -1.50
C GLN A 84 -16.33 -7.66 -0.72
N ARG A 85 -16.34 -7.80 0.61
CA ARG A 85 -17.47 -7.30 1.44
C ARG A 85 -17.68 -5.79 1.29
N LYS A 86 -16.61 -5.01 1.12
CA LYS A 86 -16.72 -3.57 0.85
C LYS A 86 -17.29 -3.29 -0.55
N GLU A 87 -16.89 -4.05 -1.54
CA GLU A 87 -17.41 -3.93 -2.91
C GLU A 87 -18.92 -4.28 -2.95
N ASP A 88 -19.33 -5.34 -2.28
CA ASP A 88 -20.73 -5.73 -2.12
C ASP A 88 -21.55 -4.64 -1.41
N ALA A 89 -20.92 -3.87 -0.50
CA ALA A 89 -21.52 -2.71 0.13
C ALA A 89 -21.41 -1.41 -0.70
N LEU A 90 -21.15 -1.52 -2.00
CA LEU A 90 -21.03 -0.42 -2.97
C LEU A 90 -19.93 0.59 -2.67
N VAL A 91 -18.92 0.21 -1.90
CA VAL A 91 -17.70 1.00 -1.74
C VAL A 91 -16.86 0.88 -3.02
N ARG A 92 -16.36 2.02 -3.51
CA ARG A 92 -15.50 2.01 -4.70
C ARG A 92 -14.14 1.39 -4.38
N ILE A 93 -13.84 0.27 -5.04
CA ILE A 93 -12.57 -0.45 -4.94
C ILE A 93 -11.88 -0.46 -6.31
N HIS A 94 -10.56 -0.33 -6.32
CA HIS A 94 -9.78 -0.40 -7.55
C HIS A 94 -8.39 -0.98 -7.28
N GLY A 95 -8.00 -1.97 -8.07
CA GLY A 95 -6.71 -2.66 -7.96
C GLY A 95 -5.73 -2.25 -9.05
N PHE A 96 -4.44 -2.15 -8.69
CA PHE A 96 -3.33 -1.82 -9.57
C PHE A 96 -2.30 -2.94 -9.53
N ARG A 97 -1.95 -3.47 -10.70
CA ARG A 97 -0.79 -4.37 -10.83
C ARG A 97 0.45 -3.55 -11.13
N LYS A 98 1.54 -3.84 -10.46
CA LYS A 98 2.81 -3.13 -10.63
C LYS A 98 3.96 -4.13 -10.72
N ALA A 99 4.97 -3.82 -11.49
CA ALA A 99 6.23 -4.57 -11.59
C ALA A 99 7.41 -3.74 -11.03
N THR A 100 7.10 -2.78 -10.15
CA THR A 100 8.06 -1.86 -9.51
C THR A 100 7.58 -1.59 -8.10
N PHE A 101 8.45 -1.15 -7.20
CA PHE A 101 8.10 -0.94 -5.79
C PHE A 101 6.98 0.09 -5.58
N GLY A 102 7.01 1.22 -6.31
CA GLY A 102 5.92 2.18 -6.34
C GLY A 102 5.04 2.01 -7.59
N SER A 103 3.75 2.37 -7.51
CA SER A 103 2.81 2.34 -8.62
C SER A 103 2.59 3.74 -9.19
N ALA A 104 3.17 4.02 -10.36
CA ALA A 104 2.94 5.28 -11.05
C ALA A 104 1.47 5.44 -11.47
N GLU A 105 0.82 4.34 -11.87
CA GLU A 105 -0.60 4.35 -12.26
C GLU A 105 -1.50 4.74 -11.09
N LEU A 106 -1.25 4.20 -9.87
CA LEU A 106 -1.95 4.62 -8.65
C LEU A 106 -1.75 6.12 -8.40
N GLY A 107 -0.52 6.62 -8.51
CA GLY A 107 -0.19 8.04 -8.33
C GLY A 107 -0.98 8.92 -9.29
N GLU A 108 -0.99 8.59 -10.56
CA GLU A 108 -1.72 9.32 -11.60
C GLU A 108 -3.24 9.28 -11.37
N GLN A 109 -3.80 8.13 -11.01
CA GLN A 109 -5.23 8.00 -10.72
C GLN A 109 -5.66 8.86 -9.52
N LEU A 110 -4.84 8.92 -8.46
CA LEU A 110 -5.13 9.77 -7.30
C LEU A 110 -4.94 11.26 -7.65
N ARG A 111 -3.96 11.61 -8.49
CA ARG A 111 -3.77 12.98 -8.99
C ARG A 111 -5.00 13.47 -9.76
N LEU A 112 -5.52 12.69 -10.69
CA LEU A 112 -6.73 13.04 -11.45
C LEU A 112 -7.95 13.26 -10.53
N ARG A 113 -8.09 12.43 -9.48
CA ARG A 113 -9.17 12.58 -8.51
C ARG A 113 -9.00 13.83 -7.64
N TYR A 114 -7.78 14.14 -7.27
CA TYR A 114 -7.45 15.35 -6.52
C TYR A 114 -7.78 16.61 -7.34
N GLU A 115 -7.33 16.67 -8.58
CA GLU A 115 -7.61 17.80 -9.48
C GLU A 115 -9.11 17.97 -9.75
N TYR A 116 -9.84 16.87 -9.96
CA TYR A 116 -11.28 16.91 -10.08
C TYR A 116 -11.96 17.45 -8.81
N ALA A 117 -11.52 17.03 -7.64
CA ALA A 117 -12.04 17.53 -6.38
C ALA A 117 -11.81 19.03 -6.19
N ARG A 118 -10.61 19.51 -6.57
CA ARG A 118 -10.27 20.95 -6.53
C ARG A 118 -11.12 21.77 -7.49
N SER A 119 -11.32 21.27 -8.72
CA SER A 119 -12.14 21.97 -9.73
C SER A 119 -13.59 22.16 -9.29
N LYS A 120 -14.13 21.26 -8.48
CA LYS A 120 -15.51 21.32 -7.97
C LYS A 120 -15.67 22.17 -6.70
N ASN A 121 -14.66 22.21 -5.83
CA ASN A 121 -14.77 22.74 -4.48
C ASN A 121 -13.92 24.02 -4.24
N GLY A 122 -13.13 24.45 -5.22
CA GLY A 122 -12.17 25.56 -5.07
C GLY A 122 -10.92 25.17 -4.26
N ALA A 123 -9.86 25.96 -4.36
CA ALA A 123 -8.54 25.69 -3.74
C ALA A 123 -8.56 25.67 -2.20
N SER A 124 -9.58 26.22 -1.56
CA SER A 124 -9.68 26.31 -0.07
C SER A 124 -9.96 24.96 0.63
N LYS A 125 -10.14 23.83 -0.12
CA LYS A 125 -10.43 22.50 0.43
C LYS A 125 -9.35 21.46 0.18
N ASP A 126 -8.11 21.85 -0.06
CA ASP A 126 -6.97 20.93 -0.20
C ASP A 126 -6.78 20.06 1.06
N SER A 127 -7.11 20.60 2.24
CA SER A 127 -7.11 19.88 3.53
C SER A 127 -8.10 18.69 3.63
N CYS A 128 -8.97 18.50 2.62
CA CYS A 128 -9.99 17.44 2.62
C CYS A 128 -9.60 16.19 1.80
N PHE A 129 -8.40 16.15 1.22
CA PHE A 129 -7.92 15.00 0.47
C PHE A 129 -6.90 14.23 1.31
N GLU A 130 -7.33 13.12 1.86
CA GLU A 130 -6.55 12.29 2.76
C GLU A 130 -6.30 10.91 2.14
N ILE A 131 -5.06 10.45 2.22
CA ILE A 131 -4.63 9.12 1.76
C ILE A 131 -4.00 8.41 2.96
N VAL A 132 -4.50 7.21 3.28
CA VAL A 132 -3.92 6.35 4.30
C VAL A 132 -3.33 5.11 3.62
N LEU A 133 -2.07 4.81 3.89
CA LEU A 133 -1.39 3.62 3.38
C LEU A 133 -1.26 2.57 4.47
N VAL A 134 -1.48 1.32 4.10
CA VAL A 134 -1.28 0.12 4.93
C VAL A 134 -0.68 -1.00 4.06
N GLY A 135 -0.03 -1.99 4.67
CA GLY A 135 0.44 -3.20 3.96
C GLY A 135 1.93 -3.42 4.00
N LEU A 136 2.47 -4.00 2.95
CA LEU A 136 3.81 -4.61 2.88
C LEU A 136 4.64 -4.11 1.69
N CYS A 137 5.96 -4.10 1.80
CA CYS A 137 6.71 -4.00 3.04
C CYS A 137 6.94 -2.51 3.34
N THR A 138 6.96 -2.12 4.62
CA THR A 138 7.12 -0.71 5.03
C THR A 138 8.32 -0.06 4.39
N ASP A 139 9.45 -0.77 4.38
CA ASP A 139 10.76 -0.33 3.92
C ASP A 139 11.00 -0.51 2.40
N ILE A 140 10.00 -1.00 1.66
CA ILE A 140 10.10 -1.23 0.22
C ILE A 140 8.90 -0.61 -0.51
N CYS A 141 7.79 -1.34 -0.64
CA CYS A 141 6.65 -0.89 -1.45
C CYS A 141 5.83 0.21 -0.76
N VAL A 142 5.69 0.19 0.57
CA VAL A 142 4.92 1.23 1.29
C VAL A 142 5.63 2.57 1.19
N ILE A 143 6.91 2.66 1.57
CA ILE A 143 7.68 3.91 1.47
C ILE A 143 7.77 4.40 0.01
N SER A 144 7.98 3.49 -0.96
CA SER A 144 8.04 3.86 -2.37
C SER A 144 6.75 4.48 -2.87
N ASN A 145 5.59 3.91 -2.51
CA ASN A 145 4.30 4.49 -2.85
C ASN A 145 4.03 5.80 -2.08
N ALA A 146 4.39 5.88 -0.82
CA ALA A 146 4.20 7.07 -0.01
C ALA A 146 4.98 8.28 -0.58
N LEU A 147 6.25 8.09 -0.93
CA LEU A 147 7.08 9.14 -1.54
C LEU A 147 6.62 9.49 -2.95
N LEU A 148 6.23 8.50 -3.74
CA LEU A 148 5.69 8.73 -5.08
C LEU A 148 4.39 9.53 -5.01
N LEU A 149 3.46 9.16 -4.11
CA LEU A 149 2.23 9.92 -3.89
C LEU A 149 2.51 11.34 -3.40
N LYS A 150 3.52 11.55 -2.56
CA LYS A 150 3.94 12.89 -2.12
C LYS A 150 4.45 13.75 -3.29
N ALA A 151 5.11 13.12 -4.27
CA ALA A 151 5.54 13.83 -5.49
C ALA A 151 4.37 14.18 -6.41
N PHE A 152 3.39 13.29 -6.57
CA PHE A 152 2.18 13.56 -7.37
C PHE A 152 1.21 14.54 -6.71
N LEU A 153 1.17 14.56 -5.37
CA LEU A 153 0.15 15.22 -4.55
C LEU A 153 0.81 15.96 -3.37
N PRO A 154 1.63 16.99 -3.62
CA PRO A 154 2.43 17.64 -2.58
C PRO A 154 1.58 18.24 -1.44
N GLU A 155 0.35 18.66 -1.73
CA GLU A 155 -0.55 19.29 -0.75
C GLU A 155 -1.54 18.29 -0.10
N ALA A 156 -1.60 17.04 -0.56
CA ALA A 156 -2.46 16.04 0.06
C ALA A 156 -1.89 15.57 1.41
N LYS A 157 -2.79 15.29 2.35
CA LYS A 157 -2.39 14.63 3.60
C LYS A 157 -2.18 13.15 3.32
N ILE A 158 -0.93 12.71 3.39
CA ILE A 158 -0.53 11.30 3.22
C ILE A 158 -0.12 10.77 4.59
N THR A 159 -0.75 9.68 5.00
CA THR A 159 -0.54 9.04 6.31
C THR A 159 -0.21 7.56 6.10
N VAL A 160 0.73 7.03 6.86
CA VAL A 160 1.00 5.59 6.97
C VAL A 160 0.54 5.12 8.34
N ASP A 161 -0.33 4.11 8.38
CA ASP A 161 -0.72 3.45 9.63
C ASP A 161 0.32 2.40 9.99
N ALA A 162 1.24 2.75 10.87
CA ALA A 162 2.37 1.90 11.25
C ALA A 162 1.92 0.56 11.84
N SER A 163 0.80 0.53 12.56
CA SER A 163 0.27 -0.71 13.15
C SER A 163 -0.28 -1.70 12.12
N CYS A 164 -0.58 -1.21 10.91
CA CYS A 164 -1.07 -1.96 9.75
C CYS A 164 0.01 -2.17 8.69
N CYS A 165 1.28 -1.93 9.02
CA CYS A 165 2.44 -2.14 8.15
C CYS A 165 3.48 -3.02 8.84
N ALA A 166 4.25 -3.78 8.04
CA ALA A 166 5.42 -4.51 8.51
C ALA A 166 6.56 -4.35 7.51
N GLY A 167 7.77 -4.19 8.00
CA GLY A 167 9.00 -4.20 7.18
C GLY A 167 9.58 -5.61 7.07
N VAL A 168 10.63 -5.75 6.26
CA VAL A 168 11.39 -7.01 6.16
C VAL A 168 11.95 -7.42 7.52
N THR A 169 12.30 -6.43 8.35
CA THR A 169 12.65 -6.61 9.76
C THR A 169 12.05 -5.47 10.60
N PRO A 170 11.86 -5.65 11.93
CA PRO A 170 11.40 -4.57 12.81
C PRO A 170 12.29 -3.32 12.74
N GLU A 171 13.60 -3.48 12.63
CA GLU A 171 14.53 -2.35 12.49
C GLU A 171 14.29 -1.59 11.17
N ARG A 172 14.18 -2.30 10.03
CA ARG A 172 13.90 -1.66 8.75
C ARG A 172 12.56 -0.97 8.72
N HIS A 173 11.55 -1.55 9.37
CA HIS A 173 10.25 -0.92 9.55
C HIS A 173 10.41 0.46 10.21
N ARG A 174 11.08 0.54 11.37
CA ARG A 174 11.30 1.80 12.09
C ARG A 174 12.08 2.81 11.24
N ASN A 175 13.18 2.37 10.61
CA ASN A 175 13.99 3.25 9.77
C ASN A 175 13.20 3.85 8.60
N ALA A 176 12.31 3.07 7.98
CA ALA A 176 11.44 3.54 6.91
C ALA A 176 10.39 4.55 7.41
N LEU A 177 9.81 4.33 8.60
CA LEU A 177 8.90 5.30 9.22
C LEU A 177 9.60 6.63 9.48
N GLU A 178 10.81 6.62 10.03
CA GLU A 178 11.61 7.83 10.25
C GLU A 178 11.96 8.56 8.95
N ALA A 179 12.34 7.82 7.90
CA ALA A 179 12.59 8.40 6.59
C ALA A 179 11.32 9.05 6.00
N MET A 180 10.17 8.43 6.16
CA MET A 180 8.89 8.99 5.72
C MET A 180 8.50 10.24 6.50
N LYS A 181 8.72 10.29 7.82
CA LYS A 181 8.52 11.51 8.64
C LYS A 181 9.37 12.67 8.13
N ALA A 182 10.64 12.42 7.82
CA ALA A 182 11.52 13.44 7.25
C ALA A 182 11.02 13.98 5.90
N CYS A 183 10.27 13.18 5.13
CA CYS A 183 9.63 13.55 3.88
C CYS A 183 8.21 14.12 4.05
N GLN A 184 7.81 14.52 5.27
CA GLN A 184 6.51 15.11 5.59
C GLN A 184 5.31 14.16 5.34
N ILE A 185 5.52 12.86 5.51
CA ILE A 185 4.47 11.86 5.55
C ILE A 185 4.09 11.64 7.02
N PHE A 186 2.80 11.67 7.30
CA PHE A 186 2.28 11.46 8.65
C PHE A 186 2.34 9.97 9.00
N ILE A 187 2.74 9.68 10.23
CA ILE A 187 2.72 8.32 10.77
C ILE A 187 1.70 8.27 11.90
N GLU A 188 0.80 7.29 11.86
CA GLU A 188 -0.17 7.05 12.94
C GLU A 188 0.00 5.64 13.51
N ASN A 189 -0.47 5.44 14.74
CA ASN A 189 -0.45 4.15 15.45
C ASN A 189 0.94 3.50 15.53
N GLU A 190 1.99 4.31 15.61
CA GLU A 190 3.34 3.83 15.88
C GLU A 190 3.42 3.37 17.34
N VAL A 191 3.92 2.16 17.55
CA VAL A 191 4.12 1.64 18.91
C VAL A 191 5.38 2.28 19.47
N ALA A 192 5.24 3.03 20.55
CA ALA A 192 6.37 3.51 21.34
C ALA A 192 7.06 2.29 21.99
N GLU A 193 8.39 2.25 21.96
CA GLU A 193 9.19 1.27 22.71
C GLU A 193 9.03 1.47 24.21
#